data_cb8960b8e6b257bcc644549107810665
#
_entry.id   cb8960b8e6b257bcc644549107810665
#
_cell.length_a   1.000
_cell.length_b   1.000
_cell.length_c   1.000
_cell.angle_alpha   90.00
_cell.angle_beta   90.00
_cell.angle_gamma   90.00
#
_symmetry.space_group_name_H-M   'P 1'
#
loop_
_entity.id
_entity.type
_entity.pdbx_description
1 polymer ?
#
loop_
_entity_poly.entity_id
_entity_poly.type
_entity_poly.pdbx_seq_one_letter_code
_entity_poly.pdbx_strand_id
1 'polypeptide(L)'
;MQNVLPLNSCNNEDQFAKIISFNLNESEQTTLIRLALEVLELRHRPGECFDNPQATRNYLQLHLSDRKNEVFGVLFLDNKHRLIANEELFTGSVSSASVYPRVVAQRTLECNASAVIFYHNHPSGNPEPSQSDIHITKRLNSALELIDVRTLDHFVIGNEGTISFADRGLI
;
A
#
# COMPACT_ATOMS: atom_id res chain seq x y z
N MET A 1 52.97 -13.22 -20.34
CA MET A 1 52.65 -13.11 -18.91
C MET A 1 51.46 -12.15 -18.79
N GLN A 2 50.26 -12.69 -18.67
CA GLN A 2 49.03 -11.89 -18.47
C GLN A 2 48.86 -11.63 -16.97
N ASN A 3 48.89 -10.35 -16.61
CA ASN A 3 48.58 -9.92 -15.26
C ASN A 3 47.07 -10.03 -15.05
N VAL A 4 46.64 -11.02 -14.31
CA VAL A 4 45.30 -11.14 -13.77
C VAL A 4 45.24 -10.27 -12.53
N LEU A 5 44.50 -9.16 -12.59
CA LEU A 5 44.17 -8.35 -11.41
C LEU A 5 43.27 -9.17 -10.47
N PRO A 6 43.54 -9.15 -9.16
CA PRO A 6 42.66 -9.85 -8.21
C PRO A 6 41.30 -9.17 -8.18
N LEU A 7 40.24 -9.95 -8.34
CA LEU A 7 38.87 -9.57 -8.03
C LEU A 7 38.80 -9.17 -6.55
N ASN A 8 38.72 -7.88 -6.28
CA ASN A 8 38.37 -7.38 -4.96
C ASN A 8 37.02 -7.99 -4.57
N SER A 9 37.02 -8.83 -3.55
CA SER A 9 35.85 -9.21 -2.81
C SER A 9 35.24 -7.92 -2.28
N CYS A 10 34.16 -7.45 -2.92
CA CYS A 10 33.29 -6.42 -2.33
C CYS A 10 32.75 -6.97 -1.01
N ASN A 11 33.34 -6.56 0.09
CA ASN A 11 32.66 -6.59 1.36
C ASN A 11 31.43 -5.69 1.19
N ASN A 12 30.27 -6.30 0.98
CA ASN A 12 28.96 -5.65 1.08
C ASN A 12 28.69 -5.33 2.56
N GLU A 13 29.52 -4.46 3.13
CA GLU A 13 29.07 -3.69 4.30
C GLU A 13 27.97 -2.77 3.77
N ASP A 14 26.78 -2.97 4.29
CA ASP A 14 25.59 -2.22 3.96
C ASP A 14 25.91 -0.72 4.03
N GLN A 15 26.02 -0.06 2.86
CA GLN A 15 26.37 1.37 2.76
C GLN A 15 25.38 2.25 3.53
N PHE A 16 24.21 1.72 3.85
CA PHE A 16 23.15 2.35 4.59
C PHE A 16 23.20 2.11 6.10
N ALA A 17 24.03 1.21 6.59
CA ALA A 17 24.17 0.89 8.03
C ALA A 17 24.57 2.10 8.90
N LYS A 18 25.08 3.18 8.28
CA LYS A 18 25.50 4.41 8.97
C LYS A 18 24.43 5.52 8.94
N ILE A 19 23.33 5.32 8.23
CA ILE A 19 22.26 6.32 8.17
C ILE A 19 21.39 6.15 9.42
N ILE A 20 21.52 7.11 10.34
CA ILE A 20 20.70 7.17 11.55
C ILE A 20 19.61 8.22 11.32
N SER A 21 18.36 7.80 11.35
CA SER A 21 17.20 8.61 10.95
C SER A 21 17.08 9.96 11.67
N PHE A 22 17.48 10.06 12.94
CA PHE A 22 17.42 11.31 13.70
C PHE A 22 18.59 12.28 13.40
N ASN A 23 19.58 11.89 12.59
CA ASN A 23 20.64 12.77 12.10
C ASN A 23 20.29 13.40 10.76
N LEU A 24 19.17 13.03 10.14
CA LEU A 24 18.70 13.57 8.88
C LEU A 24 17.85 14.82 9.12
N ASN A 25 18.10 15.87 8.38
CA ASN A 25 17.19 17.01 8.35
C ASN A 25 15.91 16.68 7.58
N GLU A 26 14.88 17.52 7.67
CA GLU A 26 13.56 17.28 7.08
C GLU A 26 13.62 17.02 5.55
N SER A 27 14.46 17.75 4.83
CA SER A 27 14.65 17.57 3.38
C SER A 27 15.32 16.23 3.05
N GLU A 28 16.27 15.78 3.86
CA GLU A 28 16.94 14.49 3.70
C GLU A 28 15.99 13.33 4.03
N GLN A 29 15.17 13.46 5.08
CA GLN A 29 14.14 12.51 5.42
C GLN A 29 13.13 12.34 4.27
N THR A 30 12.62 13.45 3.74
CA THR A 30 11.72 13.46 2.57
C THR A 30 12.35 12.79 1.35
N THR A 31 13.62 13.07 1.09
CA THR A 31 14.35 12.46 -0.02
C THR A 31 14.52 10.95 0.17
N LEU A 32 14.82 10.51 1.38
CA LEU A 32 14.97 9.08 1.71
C LEU A 32 13.64 8.34 1.55
N ILE A 33 12.54 8.93 2.02
CA ILE A 33 11.18 8.39 1.85
C ILE A 33 10.86 8.25 0.36
N ARG A 34 11.12 9.29 -0.44
CA ARG A 34 10.89 9.27 -1.90
C ARG A 34 11.69 8.17 -2.58
N LEU A 35 12.97 8.02 -2.27
CA LEU A 35 13.81 6.96 -2.84
C LEU A 35 13.35 5.57 -2.41
N ALA A 36 12.93 5.41 -1.16
CA ALA A 36 12.38 4.14 -0.67
C ALA A 36 11.07 3.79 -1.40
N LEU A 37 10.18 4.78 -1.64
CA LEU A 37 8.98 4.60 -2.46
C LEU A 37 9.32 4.20 -3.90
N GLU A 38 10.26 4.88 -4.55
CA GLU A 38 10.72 4.51 -5.90
C GLU A 38 11.24 3.06 -5.96
N VAL A 39 12.02 2.64 -4.97
CA VAL A 39 12.49 1.23 -4.87
C VAL A 39 11.34 0.26 -4.65
N LEU A 40 10.36 0.61 -3.83
CA LEU A 40 9.18 -0.22 -3.61
C LEU A 40 8.28 -0.28 -4.84
N GLU A 41 8.08 0.82 -5.56
CA GLU A 41 7.38 0.83 -6.84
C GLU A 41 8.10 -0.02 -7.90
N LEU A 42 9.44 0.01 -7.90
CA LEU A 42 10.24 -0.88 -8.75
C LEU A 42 10.07 -2.36 -8.40
N ARG A 43 9.86 -2.68 -7.12
CA ARG A 43 9.59 -4.04 -6.62
C ARG A 43 8.13 -4.44 -6.80
N HIS A 44 7.20 -3.48 -6.77
CA HIS A 44 5.76 -3.69 -6.93
C HIS A 44 5.26 -3.20 -8.30
N ARG A 45 6.06 -3.42 -9.34
CA ARG A 45 5.65 -3.16 -10.73
C ARG A 45 4.48 -4.05 -11.13
N PRO A 46 3.66 -3.62 -12.12
CA PRO A 46 2.66 -4.51 -12.69
C PRO A 46 3.25 -5.89 -12.99
N GLY A 47 2.67 -6.94 -12.40
CA GLY A 47 3.15 -8.31 -12.48
C GLY A 47 3.81 -8.88 -11.23
N GLU A 48 4.15 -8.09 -10.20
CA GLU A 48 4.61 -8.60 -8.91
C GLU A 48 3.49 -9.05 -7.99
N CYS A 49 3.73 -10.13 -7.20
CA CYS A 49 2.74 -10.72 -6.31
C CYS A 49 2.61 -9.96 -4.99
N PHE A 50 1.37 -9.64 -4.61
CA PHE A 50 0.98 -9.18 -3.28
C PHE A 50 0.51 -10.38 -2.43
N ASP A 51 1.41 -11.35 -2.23
CA ASP A 51 1.18 -12.56 -1.43
C ASP A 51 1.75 -12.46 0.00
N ASN A 52 2.49 -11.38 0.29
CA ASN A 52 3.06 -11.10 1.59
C ASN A 52 2.34 -9.91 2.26
N PRO A 53 1.43 -10.14 3.23
CA PRO A 53 0.70 -9.08 3.92
C PRO A 53 1.61 -8.05 4.60
N GLN A 54 2.77 -8.46 5.13
CA GLN A 54 3.70 -7.55 5.77
C GLN A 54 4.38 -6.60 4.77
N ALA A 55 4.75 -7.10 3.60
CA ALA A 55 5.30 -6.26 2.53
C ALA A 55 4.26 -5.24 2.04
N THR A 56 3.00 -5.67 1.89
CA THR A 56 1.87 -4.79 1.54
C THR A 56 1.68 -3.69 2.59
N ARG A 57 1.71 -4.03 3.88
CA ARG A 57 1.63 -3.03 4.98
C ARG A 57 2.74 -2.00 4.89
N ASN A 58 3.98 -2.45 4.76
CA ASN A 58 5.14 -1.57 4.69
C ASN A 58 5.05 -0.61 3.48
N TYR A 59 4.63 -1.14 2.34
CA TYR A 59 4.41 -0.35 1.13
C TYR A 59 3.35 0.73 1.36
N LEU A 60 2.17 0.34 1.88
CA LEU A 60 1.06 1.26 2.11
C LEU A 60 1.36 2.30 3.19
N GLN A 61 2.06 1.92 4.27
CA GLN A 61 2.51 2.86 5.30
C GLN A 61 3.39 3.94 4.70
N LEU A 62 4.35 3.54 3.86
CA LEU A 62 5.25 4.50 3.24
C LEU A 62 4.54 5.35 2.17
N HIS A 63 3.65 4.74 1.37
CA HIS A 63 2.88 5.42 0.33
C HIS A 63 1.97 6.52 0.89
N LEU A 64 1.41 6.30 2.09
CA LEU A 64 0.46 7.21 2.72
C LEU A 64 1.06 8.10 3.81
N SER A 65 2.37 7.97 4.12
CA SER A 65 3.02 8.66 5.24
C SER A 65 2.87 10.18 5.22
N ASP A 66 2.88 10.79 4.03
CA ASP A 66 2.82 12.24 3.85
C ASP A 66 1.42 12.76 3.51
N ARG A 67 0.40 11.88 3.53
CA ARG A 67 -0.98 12.28 3.19
C ARG A 67 -1.65 13.01 4.34
N LYS A 68 -1.93 14.31 4.13
CA LYS A 68 -2.61 15.16 5.12
C LYS A 68 -4.13 14.97 5.13
N ASN A 69 -4.69 14.51 4.00
CA ASN A 69 -6.10 14.22 3.86
C ASN A 69 -6.34 12.71 3.92
N GLU A 70 -7.55 12.33 4.28
CA GLU A 70 -7.99 10.95 4.16
C GLU A 70 -8.05 10.55 2.68
N VAL A 71 -7.40 9.46 2.34
CA VAL A 71 -7.37 8.88 0.99
C VAL A 71 -7.87 7.46 1.08
N PHE A 72 -8.79 7.09 0.20
CA PHE A 72 -9.20 5.71 0.00
C PHE A 72 -8.70 5.23 -1.35
N GLY A 73 -7.93 4.15 -1.34
CA GLY A 73 -7.33 3.57 -2.54
C GLY A 73 -7.58 2.08 -2.67
N VAL A 74 -7.22 1.56 -3.85
CA VAL A 74 -7.43 0.16 -4.22
C VAL A 74 -6.21 -0.36 -4.96
N LEU A 75 -5.68 -1.50 -4.51
CA LEU A 75 -4.76 -2.33 -5.27
C LEU A 75 -5.59 -3.31 -6.10
N PHE A 76 -5.52 -3.21 -7.41
CA PHE A 76 -6.18 -4.12 -8.35
C PHE A 76 -5.23 -5.27 -8.71
N LEU A 77 -5.69 -6.51 -8.56
CA LEU A 77 -4.86 -7.71 -8.65
C LEU A 77 -5.43 -8.70 -9.66
N ASP A 78 -4.55 -9.44 -10.31
CA ASP A 78 -4.93 -10.58 -11.14
C ASP A 78 -5.20 -11.86 -10.31
N ASN A 79 -5.53 -12.97 -10.99
CA ASN A 79 -5.79 -14.27 -10.35
C ASN A 79 -4.61 -14.85 -9.56
N LYS A 80 -3.39 -14.39 -9.82
CA LYS A 80 -2.17 -14.79 -9.11
C LYS A 80 -1.75 -13.74 -8.08
N HIS A 81 -2.65 -12.83 -7.72
CA HIS A 81 -2.42 -11.70 -6.82
C HIS A 81 -1.29 -10.77 -7.26
N ARG A 82 -1.02 -10.70 -8.55
CA ARG A 82 -0.05 -9.75 -9.10
C ARG A 82 -0.72 -8.40 -9.30
N LEU A 83 0.00 -7.34 -8.96
CA LEU A 83 -0.48 -5.98 -9.12
C LEU A 83 -0.76 -5.66 -10.59
N ILE A 84 -1.96 -5.18 -10.87
CA ILE A 84 -2.36 -4.60 -12.15
C ILE A 84 -2.24 -3.09 -12.08
N ALA A 85 -2.82 -2.49 -11.02
CA ALA A 85 -2.80 -1.05 -10.78
C ALA A 85 -2.94 -0.75 -9.28
N ASN A 86 -2.38 0.39 -8.85
CA ASN A 86 -2.64 1.01 -7.55
C ASN A 86 -3.28 2.38 -7.82
N GLU A 87 -4.49 2.61 -7.32
CA GLU A 87 -5.21 3.85 -7.56
C GLU A 87 -5.82 4.42 -6.28
N GLU A 88 -5.57 5.69 -6.02
CA GLU A 88 -6.28 6.49 -5.01
C GLU A 88 -7.59 6.97 -5.62
N LEU A 89 -8.72 6.33 -5.28
CA LEU A 89 -10.00 6.59 -5.92
C LEU A 89 -10.78 7.74 -5.28
N PHE A 90 -10.60 7.94 -3.98
CA PHE A 90 -11.33 8.98 -3.26
C PHE A 90 -10.38 9.71 -2.31
N THR A 91 -10.51 11.03 -2.31
CA THR A 91 -9.83 11.90 -1.36
C THR A 91 -10.88 12.69 -0.60
N GLY A 92 -10.87 12.57 0.71
CA GLY A 92 -11.80 13.27 1.60
C GLY A 92 -11.25 14.59 2.13
N SER A 93 -12.10 15.26 2.92
CA SER A 93 -11.66 16.30 3.84
C SER A 93 -10.96 15.64 5.05
N VAL A 94 -10.47 16.44 6.00
CA VAL A 94 -9.76 15.95 7.21
C VAL A 94 -10.55 14.92 8.02
N SER A 95 -11.85 14.71 7.77
CA SER A 95 -12.73 13.88 8.58
C SER A 95 -13.48 12.76 7.85
N SER A 96 -13.55 12.72 6.53
CA SER A 96 -14.15 11.58 5.79
C SER A 96 -13.96 11.67 4.28
N ALA A 97 -13.73 10.51 3.65
CA ALA A 97 -13.85 10.32 2.21
C ALA A 97 -15.18 9.60 1.89
N SER A 98 -15.98 10.14 0.98
CA SER A 98 -17.19 9.44 0.52
C SER A 98 -16.80 8.39 -0.52
N VAL A 99 -16.89 7.11 -0.15
CA VAL A 99 -16.56 5.99 -1.03
C VAL A 99 -17.83 5.46 -1.72
N TYR A 100 -17.79 5.40 -3.04
CA TYR A 100 -18.92 4.95 -3.87
C TYR A 100 -18.65 3.56 -4.48
N PRO A 101 -19.37 2.50 -4.07
CA PRO A 101 -19.19 1.14 -4.62
C PRO A 101 -19.26 1.07 -6.15
N ARG A 102 -20.09 1.89 -6.76
CA ARG A 102 -20.20 1.97 -8.23
C ARG A 102 -18.86 2.32 -8.89
N VAL A 103 -18.13 3.29 -8.34
CA VAL A 103 -16.83 3.74 -8.89
C VAL A 103 -15.80 2.62 -8.74
N VAL A 104 -15.75 1.99 -7.55
CA VAL A 104 -14.84 0.87 -7.29
C VAL A 104 -15.12 -0.29 -8.25
N ALA A 105 -16.38 -0.71 -8.39
CA ALA A 105 -16.77 -1.80 -9.31
C ALA A 105 -16.41 -1.47 -10.76
N GLN A 106 -16.68 -0.24 -11.22
CA GLN A 106 -16.34 0.20 -12.58
C GLN A 106 -14.84 0.10 -12.82
N ARG A 107 -14.02 0.66 -11.90
CA ARG A 107 -12.55 0.59 -12.05
C ARG A 107 -12.02 -0.84 -11.99
N THR A 108 -12.60 -1.69 -11.13
CA THR A 108 -12.25 -3.11 -11.04
C THR A 108 -12.46 -3.83 -12.38
N LEU A 109 -13.59 -3.58 -13.04
CA LEU A 109 -13.88 -4.15 -14.36
C LEU A 109 -12.97 -3.59 -15.45
N GLU A 110 -12.71 -2.28 -15.45
CA GLU A 110 -11.80 -1.63 -16.42
C GLU A 110 -10.37 -2.17 -16.30
N CYS A 111 -9.91 -2.46 -15.07
CA CYS A 111 -8.62 -3.09 -14.80
C CYS A 111 -8.61 -4.59 -15.11
N ASN A 112 -9.77 -5.21 -15.38
CA ASN A 112 -9.92 -6.67 -15.46
C ASN A 112 -9.33 -7.39 -14.26
N ALA A 113 -9.53 -6.84 -13.05
CA ALA A 113 -9.01 -7.39 -11.83
C ALA A 113 -9.86 -8.57 -11.33
N SER A 114 -9.21 -9.57 -10.75
CA SER A 114 -9.86 -10.74 -10.15
C SER A 114 -9.89 -10.67 -8.62
N ALA A 115 -9.08 -9.79 -8.04
CA ALA A 115 -9.05 -9.51 -6.61
C ALA A 115 -8.65 -8.06 -6.35
N VAL A 116 -9.01 -7.58 -5.15
CA VAL A 116 -8.65 -6.24 -4.70
C VAL A 116 -8.16 -6.27 -3.25
N ILE A 117 -7.31 -5.29 -2.91
CA ILE A 117 -7.00 -4.91 -1.54
C ILE A 117 -7.37 -3.43 -1.41
N PHE A 118 -8.23 -3.11 -0.43
CA PHE A 118 -8.54 -1.74 -0.09
C PHE A 118 -7.53 -1.17 0.89
N TYR A 119 -7.37 0.13 0.87
CA TYR A 119 -6.61 0.82 1.89
C TYR A 119 -7.13 2.25 2.09
N HIS A 120 -7.00 2.76 3.30
CA HIS A 120 -7.18 4.18 3.59
C HIS A 120 -6.30 4.60 4.77
N ASN A 121 -6.02 5.88 4.86
CA ASN A 121 -5.30 6.44 5.99
C ASN A 121 -6.24 7.22 6.91
N HIS A 122 -5.89 7.22 8.20
CA HIS A 122 -6.48 8.10 9.20
C HIS A 122 -5.50 9.23 9.54
N PRO A 123 -5.75 10.48 9.08
CA PRO A 123 -4.91 11.62 9.41
C PRO A 123 -4.81 11.92 10.91
N SER A 124 -5.77 11.40 11.72
CA SER A 124 -5.73 11.48 13.19
C SER A 124 -4.58 10.70 13.81
N GLY A 125 -4.00 9.74 13.06
CA GLY A 125 -2.92 8.86 13.51
C GLY A 125 -3.37 7.52 14.08
N ASN A 126 -4.57 7.40 14.62
CA ASN A 126 -5.11 6.16 15.16
C ASN A 126 -5.64 5.26 14.02
N PRO A 127 -5.11 4.04 13.80
CA PRO A 127 -5.54 3.15 12.72
C PRO A 127 -6.81 2.35 13.06
N GLU A 128 -7.47 2.60 14.21
CA GLU A 128 -8.66 1.85 14.59
C GLU A 128 -9.82 2.13 13.62
N PRO A 129 -10.39 1.09 12.95
CA PRO A 129 -11.47 1.27 12.00
C PRO A 129 -12.73 1.81 12.67
N SER A 130 -13.35 2.80 12.05
CA SER A 130 -14.66 3.29 12.45
C SER A 130 -15.78 2.31 12.04
N GLN A 131 -16.98 2.49 12.60
CA GLN A 131 -18.16 1.74 12.14
C GLN A 131 -18.50 2.05 10.69
N SER A 132 -18.19 3.24 10.21
CA SER A 132 -18.34 3.63 8.80
C SER A 132 -17.41 2.84 7.89
N ASP A 133 -16.16 2.62 8.30
CA ASP A 133 -15.18 1.84 7.55
C ASP A 133 -15.59 0.38 7.45
N ILE A 134 -16.08 -0.18 8.55
CA ILE A 134 -16.61 -1.55 8.56
C ILE A 134 -17.85 -1.66 7.64
N HIS A 135 -18.75 -0.68 7.70
CA HIS A 135 -19.95 -0.68 6.87
C HIS A 135 -19.63 -0.54 5.38
N ILE A 136 -18.77 0.41 5.01
CA ILE A 136 -18.41 0.60 3.59
C ILE A 136 -17.65 -0.61 3.04
N THR A 137 -16.75 -1.22 3.81
CA THR A 137 -16.03 -2.42 3.42
C THR A 137 -17.00 -3.58 3.10
N LYS A 138 -17.99 -3.82 3.97
CA LYS A 138 -19.02 -4.84 3.72
C LYS A 138 -19.83 -4.54 2.45
N ARG A 139 -20.19 -3.28 2.20
CA ARG A 139 -20.91 -2.89 0.98
C ARG A 139 -20.06 -3.10 -0.28
N LEU A 140 -18.77 -2.75 -0.21
CA LEU A 140 -17.83 -2.96 -1.32
C LEU A 140 -17.66 -4.44 -1.60
N ASN A 141 -17.45 -5.26 -0.56
CA ASN A 141 -17.31 -6.71 -0.69
C ASN A 141 -18.55 -7.30 -1.37
N SER A 142 -19.76 -7.00 -0.89
CA SER A 142 -21.00 -7.47 -1.51
C SER A 142 -21.16 -7.01 -2.97
N ALA A 143 -20.73 -5.80 -3.32
CA ALA A 143 -20.80 -5.32 -4.68
C ALA A 143 -19.83 -6.02 -5.63
N LEU A 144 -18.61 -6.30 -5.16
CA LEU A 144 -17.57 -6.98 -5.93
C LEU A 144 -17.83 -8.48 -6.07
N GLU A 145 -18.42 -9.11 -5.06
CA GLU A 145 -18.83 -10.51 -5.11
C GLU A 145 -19.83 -10.78 -6.25
N LEU A 146 -20.73 -9.83 -6.56
CA LEU A 146 -21.67 -9.93 -7.68
C LEU A 146 -21.01 -9.98 -9.07
N ILE A 147 -19.74 -9.57 -9.15
CA ILE A 147 -18.95 -9.57 -10.40
C ILE A 147 -17.72 -10.49 -10.29
N ASP A 148 -17.79 -11.49 -9.41
CA ASP A 148 -16.77 -12.53 -9.19
C ASP A 148 -15.38 -11.98 -8.83
N VAL A 149 -15.30 -10.83 -8.14
CA VAL A 149 -14.05 -10.21 -7.68
C VAL A 149 -13.92 -10.35 -6.16
N ARG A 150 -12.79 -10.89 -5.72
CA ARG A 150 -12.51 -11.14 -4.30
C ARG A 150 -11.89 -9.92 -3.63
N THR A 151 -12.39 -9.57 -2.45
CA THR A 151 -11.69 -8.65 -1.54
C THR A 151 -10.74 -9.48 -0.66
N LEU A 152 -9.43 -9.24 -0.78
CA LEU A 152 -8.42 -9.99 -0.01
C LEU A 152 -8.17 -9.36 1.36
N ASP A 153 -8.14 -8.03 1.44
CA ASP A 153 -7.96 -7.31 2.70
C ASP A 153 -8.43 -5.85 2.58
N HIS A 154 -8.50 -5.18 3.73
CA HIS A 154 -8.63 -3.74 3.85
C HIS A 154 -7.68 -3.25 4.95
N PHE A 155 -6.71 -2.43 4.57
CA PHE A 155 -5.73 -1.86 5.49
C PHE A 155 -6.14 -0.45 5.91
N VAL A 156 -6.15 -0.20 7.21
CA VAL A 156 -6.27 1.16 7.78
C VAL A 156 -4.90 1.58 8.29
N ILE A 157 -4.39 2.69 7.77
CA ILE A 157 -3.05 3.19 8.05
C ILE A 157 -3.15 4.44 8.93
N GLY A 158 -2.47 4.42 10.05
CA GLY A 158 -2.28 5.57 10.94
C GLY A 158 -0.81 5.70 11.34
N ASN A 159 -0.44 6.81 11.94
CA ASN A 159 0.91 7.02 12.45
C ASN A 159 1.27 6.05 13.60
N GLU A 160 0.25 5.57 14.32
CA GLU A 160 0.41 4.62 15.44
C GLU A 160 0.50 3.16 14.96
N GLY A 161 0.29 2.88 13.66
CA GLY A 161 0.37 1.54 13.09
C GLY A 161 -0.57 1.31 11.92
N THR A 162 -0.75 0.03 11.59
CA THR A 162 -1.63 -0.43 10.51
C THR A 162 -2.52 -1.58 11.00
N ILE A 163 -3.79 -1.52 10.66
CA ILE A 163 -4.76 -2.58 10.95
C ILE A 163 -5.20 -3.24 9.65
N SER A 164 -5.27 -4.57 9.66
CA SER A 164 -5.82 -5.40 8.61
C SER A 164 -7.22 -5.89 9.04
N PHE A 165 -8.17 -5.75 8.17
CA PHE A 165 -9.53 -6.28 8.37
C PHE A 165 -9.55 -7.81 8.30
N ALA A 166 -8.75 -8.40 7.43
CA ALA A 166 -8.63 -9.87 7.33
C ALA A 166 -8.07 -10.46 8.63
N ASP A 167 -7.00 -9.88 9.21
CA ASP A 167 -6.45 -10.34 10.50
C ASP A 167 -7.46 -10.25 11.65
N ARG A 168 -8.42 -9.31 11.56
CA ARG A 168 -9.47 -9.12 12.57
C ARG A 168 -10.76 -9.88 12.29
N GLY A 169 -10.83 -10.61 11.18
CA GLY A 169 -12.05 -11.32 10.77
C GLY A 169 -13.23 -10.40 10.44
N LEU A 170 -12.95 -9.21 9.90
CA LEU A 170 -13.96 -8.22 9.50
C LEU A 170 -14.37 -8.35 8.03
N ILE A 171 -13.61 -9.15 7.26
CA ILE A 171 -13.86 -9.57 5.87
C ILE A 171 -14.10 -11.05 5.84
#